data_488f634b0d6782e4d9865055d809cd66
#
_entry.id   488f634b0d6782e4d9865055d809cd66
#
_cell.length_a   1.000
_cell.length_b   1.000
_cell.length_c   1.000
_cell.angle_alpha   90.00
_cell.angle_beta   90.00
_cell.angle_gamma   90.00
#
_symmetry.space_group_name_H-M   'P 1'
#
loop_
_entity.id
_entity.type
_entity.pdbx_description
1 polymer ?
#
loop_
_entity_poly.entity_id
_entity_poly.type
_entity_poly.pdbx_seq_one_letter_code
_entity_poly.pdbx_strand_id
1 'polypeptide(L)'
;KKPADVSDTDVIKNIEFFNEGNRIKAFFGDKGFFVFDKSVNLLDALWRHMRKAAAESCGKCTPCRMGSRLIVDALNDLRNDHGTEQTWIDLYELATQMHLSSLCGVGQTSTVALLGALDNFRDQLEQDSAKASRAEQHGINYITAPCIEACPSKVNVPRYIDYVKDGKPVHALGIIMQKYPMAATCGRVCVRFCEKACRRTLVDD
;
A
#
# COMPACT_ATOMS: atom_id res chain seq x y z
N LYS A 1 -21.25 -26.75 1.85
CA LYS A 1 -21.78 -25.94 0.74
C LYS A 1 -20.55 -25.44 -0.01
N LYS A 2 -20.42 -25.81 -1.30
CA LYS A 2 -19.42 -25.19 -2.20
C LYS A 2 -19.67 -23.69 -2.22
N PRO A 3 -18.62 -22.84 -2.23
CA PRO A 3 -18.80 -21.44 -2.55
C PRO A 3 -19.54 -21.36 -3.88
N ALA A 4 -20.58 -20.54 -3.96
CA ALA A 4 -21.23 -20.27 -5.23
C ALA A 4 -20.16 -19.80 -6.21
N ASP A 5 -20.19 -20.31 -7.44
CA ASP A 5 -19.37 -19.79 -8.53
C ASP A 5 -19.67 -18.30 -8.66
N VAL A 6 -18.78 -17.49 -8.13
CA VAL A 6 -18.80 -16.04 -8.36
C VAL A 6 -18.28 -15.89 -9.78
N SER A 7 -19.15 -15.52 -10.70
CA SER A 7 -18.73 -15.20 -12.05
C SER A 7 -17.80 -13.99 -12.01
N ASP A 8 -16.81 -13.92 -12.90
CA ASP A 8 -15.88 -12.78 -13.02
C ASP A 8 -16.59 -11.42 -13.22
N THR A 9 -17.88 -11.46 -13.55
CA THR A 9 -18.76 -10.29 -13.71
C THR A 9 -19.45 -9.84 -12.43
N ASP A 10 -19.43 -10.66 -11.37
CA ASP A 10 -19.98 -10.32 -10.05
C ASP A 10 -18.95 -9.67 -9.12
N VAL A 11 -18.05 -8.91 -9.70
CA VAL A 11 -17.15 -8.09 -8.94
C VAL A 11 -17.98 -7.15 -8.06
N ILE A 12 -17.82 -7.32 -6.79
CA ILE A 12 -18.64 -6.72 -5.73
C ILE A 12 -18.80 -5.22 -5.97
N LYS A 13 -19.94 -4.85 -6.51
CA LYS A 13 -20.28 -3.45 -6.75
C LYS A 13 -20.59 -2.70 -5.46
N ASN A 14 -21.13 -3.40 -4.44
CA ASN A 14 -21.39 -2.84 -3.10
C ASN A 14 -21.50 -3.98 -2.11
N ILE A 15 -20.71 -3.95 -1.05
CA ILE A 15 -20.97 -4.76 0.13
C ILE A 15 -21.97 -3.98 0.99
N GLU A 16 -23.26 -4.20 0.77
CA GLU A 16 -24.33 -3.51 1.51
C GLU A 16 -24.61 -4.13 2.89
N PHE A 17 -23.81 -5.11 3.33
CA PHE A 17 -24.21 -6.06 4.35
C PHE A 17 -24.05 -5.63 5.81
N PHE A 18 -23.40 -4.51 6.15
CA PHE A 18 -23.04 -4.35 7.56
C PHE A 18 -23.66 -3.17 8.32
N ASN A 19 -24.27 -2.21 7.69
CA ASN A 19 -25.09 -1.19 8.37
C ASN A 19 -25.91 -0.43 7.33
N GLU A 20 -27.20 -0.37 7.51
CA GLU A 20 -28.08 0.54 6.76
C GLU A 20 -27.50 1.96 6.85
N GLY A 21 -27.04 2.46 5.71
CA GLY A 21 -26.45 3.81 5.59
C GLY A 21 -24.93 3.89 5.44
N ASN A 22 -24.15 2.86 5.75
CA ASN A 22 -22.70 2.84 5.53
C ASN A 22 -22.35 2.03 4.26
N ARG A 23 -22.16 2.73 3.16
CA ARG A 23 -21.64 2.12 1.93
C ARG A 23 -20.13 1.90 2.07
N ILE A 24 -19.71 0.67 2.16
CA ILE A 24 -18.31 0.27 2.15
C ILE A 24 -17.89 0.07 0.70
N LYS A 25 -16.77 0.66 0.31
CA LYS A 25 -16.16 0.39 -1.00
C LYS A 25 -15.15 -0.72 -0.84
N ALA A 26 -15.25 -1.74 -1.68
CA ALA A 26 -14.32 -2.84 -1.71
C ALA A 26 -13.91 -3.14 -3.14
N PHE A 27 -12.65 -3.49 -3.35
CA PHE A 27 -12.17 -4.06 -4.59
C PHE A 27 -11.14 -5.14 -4.29
N PHE A 28 -11.00 -6.05 -5.23
CA PHE A 28 -10.09 -7.18 -5.08
C PHE A 28 -8.69 -6.85 -5.55
N GLY A 29 -7.69 -7.32 -4.79
CA GLY A 29 -6.33 -7.51 -5.26
C GLY A 29 -6.12 -8.97 -5.69
N ASP A 30 -4.88 -9.35 -5.97
CA ASP A 30 -4.55 -10.71 -6.46
C ASP A 30 -4.96 -11.83 -5.48
N LYS A 31 -4.74 -11.64 -4.20
CA LYS A 31 -5.07 -12.64 -3.14
C LYS A 31 -5.71 -12.03 -1.91
N GLY A 32 -6.43 -10.95 -2.10
CA GLY A 32 -7.07 -10.23 -1.02
C GLY A 32 -8.05 -9.20 -1.53
N PHE A 33 -8.67 -8.51 -0.61
CA PHE A 33 -9.58 -7.43 -0.91
C PHE A 33 -9.24 -6.21 -0.07
N PHE A 34 -9.58 -5.05 -0.59
CA PHE A 34 -9.44 -3.77 0.09
C PHE A 34 -10.81 -3.24 0.44
N VAL A 35 -10.95 -2.78 1.68
CA VAL A 35 -12.18 -2.16 2.18
C VAL A 35 -11.83 -0.78 2.69
N PHE A 36 -12.51 0.23 2.18
CA PHE A 36 -12.29 1.62 2.56
C PHE A 36 -13.59 2.26 3.06
N ASP A 37 -13.44 3.16 4.00
CA ASP A 37 -14.50 4.11 4.37
C ASP A 37 -14.75 5.07 3.20
N LYS A 38 -15.95 5.58 3.11
CA LYS A 38 -16.35 6.60 2.11
C LYS A 38 -15.53 7.89 2.16
N SER A 39 -14.93 8.20 3.30
CA SER A 39 -14.08 9.38 3.49
C SER A 39 -12.73 9.25 2.80
N VAL A 40 -12.31 8.02 2.47
CA VAL A 40 -11.02 7.77 1.83
C VAL A 40 -11.09 8.17 0.36
N ASN A 41 -10.15 9.01 -0.06
CA ASN A 41 -9.93 9.30 -1.47
C ASN A 41 -9.28 8.08 -2.14
N LEU A 42 -10.06 7.42 -3.02
CA LEU A 42 -9.65 6.18 -3.66
C LEU A 42 -8.48 6.41 -4.62
N LEU A 43 -8.48 7.53 -5.32
CA LEU A 43 -7.42 7.91 -6.26
C LEU A 43 -6.08 8.08 -5.54
N ASP A 44 -6.08 8.72 -4.36
CA ASP A 44 -4.87 8.86 -3.53
C ASP A 44 -4.38 7.51 -3.01
N ALA A 45 -5.29 6.62 -2.60
CA ALA A 45 -4.94 5.28 -2.16
C ALA A 45 -4.27 4.46 -3.28
N LEU A 46 -4.81 4.51 -4.49
CA LEU A 46 -4.24 3.84 -5.67
C LEU A 46 -2.89 4.43 -6.07
N TRP A 47 -2.75 5.75 -6.04
CA TRP A 47 -1.48 6.40 -6.29
C TRP A 47 -0.39 5.94 -5.30
N ARG A 48 -0.71 5.90 -4.01
CA ARG A 48 0.23 5.40 -2.98
C ARG A 48 0.59 3.94 -3.20
N HIS A 49 -0.39 3.11 -3.56
CA HIS A 49 -0.17 1.70 -3.87
C HIS A 49 0.79 1.54 -5.05
N MET A 50 0.52 2.22 -6.17
CA MET A 50 1.35 2.12 -7.37
C MET A 50 2.74 2.75 -7.19
N ARG A 51 2.85 3.82 -6.43
CA ARG A 51 4.15 4.41 -6.05
C ARG A 51 5.01 3.43 -5.25
N LYS A 52 4.39 2.67 -4.34
CA LYS A 52 5.09 1.63 -3.61
C LYS A 52 5.51 0.50 -4.54
N ALA A 53 4.62 0.04 -5.42
CA ALA A 53 4.94 -0.99 -6.41
C ALA A 53 6.09 -0.56 -7.34
N ALA A 54 6.13 0.70 -7.77
CA ALA A 54 7.22 1.25 -8.57
C ALA A 54 8.56 1.25 -7.81
N ALA A 55 8.55 1.53 -6.52
CA ALA A 55 9.74 1.49 -5.67
C ALA A 55 10.26 0.06 -5.44
N GLU A 56 9.38 -0.93 -5.41
CA GLU A 56 9.71 -2.36 -5.25
C GLU A 56 10.08 -3.04 -6.58
N SER A 57 9.97 -2.34 -7.70
CA SER A 57 10.31 -2.88 -9.02
C SER A 57 11.81 -3.20 -9.11
N CYS A 58 12.14 -4.44 -9.45
CA CYS A 58 13.54 -4.85 -9.65
C CYS A 58 14.19 -4.29 -10.93
N GLY A 59 13.42 -3.65 -11.81
CA GLY A 59 13.88 -3.01 -13.03
C GLY A 59 14.23 -3.93 -14.20
N LYS A 60 14.07 -5.27 -14.08
CA LYS A 60 14.47 -6.23 -15.13
C LYS A 60 13.61 -6.15 -16.37
N CYS A 61 12.29 -6.16 -16.23
CA CYS A 61 11.39 -6.14 -17.39
C CYS A 61 10.83 -4.74 -17.65
N THR A 62 10.77 -4.39 -18.94
CA THR A 62 10.31 -3.06 -19.38
C THR A 62 8.87 -2.75 -18.95
N PRO A 63 7.88 -3.67 -19.05
CA PRO A 63 6.51 -3.36 -18.63
C PRO A 63 6.42 -2.91 -17.18
N CYS A 64 7.05 -3.61 -16.24
CA CYS A 64 7.06 -3.22 -14.85
C CYS A 64 7.91 -1.95 -14.61
N ARG A 65 9.13 -1.89 -15.14
CA ARG A 65 10.07 -0.78 -14.93
C ARG A 65 9.52 0.56 -15.40
N MET A 66 8.99 0.58 -16.63
CA MET A 66 8.44 1.80 -17.23
C MET A 66 6.98 2.00 -16.90
N GLY A 67 6.18 0.93 -17.01
CA GLY A 67 4.73 0.99 -16.77
C GLY A 67 4.38 1.46 -15.36
N SER A 68 5.05 0.95 -14.33
CA SER A 68 4.78 1.39 -12.96
C SER A 68 5.02 2.89 -12.73
N ARG A 69 6.05 3.46 -13.36
CA ARG A 69 6.34 4.90 -13.26
C ARG A 69 5.33 5.73 -14.02
N LEU A 70 5.03 5.35 -15.28
CA LEU A 70 4.03 6.05 -16.09
C LEU A 70 2.64 6.00 -15.43
N ILE A 71 2.26 4.89 -14.82
CA ILE A 71 1.02 4.77 -14.04
C ILE A 71 1.04 5.73 -12.85
N VAL A 72 2.15 5.82 -12.12
CA VAL A 72 2.28 6.75 -10.99
C VAL A 72 2.15 8.20 -11.45
N ASP A 73 2.77 8.56 -12.57
CA ASP A 73 2.72 9.91 -13.15
C ASP A 73 1.29 10.23 -13.61
N ALA A 74 0.63 9.33 -14.34
CA ALA A 74 -0.76 9.50 -14.77
C ALA A 74 -1.73 9.64 -13.59
N LEU A 75 -1.58 8.81 -12.55
CA LEU A 75 -2.38 8.94 -11.33
C LEU A 75 -2.10 10.27 -10.59
N ASN A 76 -0.87 10.76 -10.64
CA ASN A 76 -0.51 12.05 -10.06
C ASN A 76 -1.13 13.22 -10.83
N ASP A 77 -1.16 13.15 -12.14
CA ASP A 77 -1.83 14.16 -12.99
C ASP A 77 -3.34 14.20 -12.71
N LEU A 78 -3.97 13.03 -12.60
CA LEU A 78 -5.38 12.93 -12.22
C LEU A 78 -5.65 13.50 -10.81
N ARG A 79 -4.74 13.29 -9.85
CA ARG A 79 -4.85 13.85 -8.50
C ARG A 79 -4.74 15.37 -8.45
N ASN A 80 -4.00 15.96 -9.39
CA ASN A 80 -3.76 17.40 -9.45
C ASN A 80 -4.70 18.12 -10.43
N ASP A 81 -5.77 17.45 -10.86
CA ASP A 81 -6.76 17.98 -11.82
C ASP A 81 -6.15 18.37 -13.19
N HIS A 82 -5.03 17.72 -13.53
CA HIS A 82 -4.38 17.88 -14.84
C HIS A 82 -4.72 16.74 -15.82
N GLY A 83 -5.50 15.77 -15.37
CA GLY A 83 -5.88 14.61 -16.16
C GLY A 83 -6.96 14.94 -17.18
N THR A 84 -6.88 14.26 -18.32
CA THR A 84 -7.89 14.30 -19.39
C THR A 84 -8.56 12.94 -19.52
N GLU A 85 -9.62 12.83 -20.34
CA GLU A 85 -10.21 11.53 -20.66
C GLU A 85 -9.17 10.58 -21.28
N GLN A 86 -8.27 11.12 -22.09
CA GLN A 86 -7.17 10.32 -22.66
C GLN A 86 -6.25 9.76 -21.55
N THR A 87 -5.99 10.51 -20.48
CA THR A 87 -5.19 10.03 -19.34
C THR A 87 -5.80 8.78 -18.69
N TRP A 88 -7.12 8.69 -18.61
CA TRP A 88 -7.81 7.51 -18.09
C TRP A 88 -7.70 6.31 -19.02
N ILE A 89 -7.81 6.53 -20.33
CA ILE A 89 -7.65 5.47 -21.33
C ILE A 89 -6.23 4.92 -21.28
N ASP A 90 -5.24 5.81 -21.34
CA ASP A 90 -3.83 5.45 -21.27
C ASP A 90 -3.48 4.71 -19.98
N LEU A 91 -4.05 5.14 -18.85
CA LEU A 91 -3.87 4.49 -17.55
C LEU A 91 -4.39 3.06 -17.56
N TYR A 92 -5.56 2.82 -18.13
CA TYR A 92 -6.14 1.48 -18.25
C TYR A 92 -5.30 0.58 -19.16
N GLU A 93 -4.86 1.09 -20.31
CA GLU A 93 -4.02 0.35 -21.26
C GLU A 93 -2.66 0.02 -20.63
N LEU A 94 -1.99 0.98 -20.00
CA LEU A 94 -0.71 0.77 -19.32
C LEU A 94 -0.83 -0.27 -18.20
N ALA A 95 -1.89 -0.20 -17.39
CA ALA A 95 -2.13 -1.16 -16.32
C ALA A 95 -2.35 -2.57 -16.89
N THR A 96 -3.14 -2.69 -17.96
CA THR A 96 -3.40 -3.95 -18.66
C THR A 96 -2.11 -4.53 -19.27
N GLN A 97 -1.34 -3.71 -19.96
CA GLN A 97 -0.06 -4.15 -20.55
C GLN A 97 0.93 -4.58 -19.46
N MET A 98 1.03 -3.85 -18.37
CA MET A 98 1.89 -4.21 -17.27
C MET A 98 1.45 -5.53 -16.63
N HIS A 99 0.14 -5.74 -16.45
CA HIS A 99 -0.44 -6.99 -15.94
C HIS A 99 -0.08 -8.20 -16.81
N LEU A 100 -0.29 -8.08 -18.12
CA LEU A 100 -0.13 -9.19 -19.06
C LEU A 100 1.32 -9.48 -19.43
N SER A 101 2.18 -8.47 -19.49
CA SER A 101 3.53 -8.57 -20.09
C SER A 101 4.66 -8.57 -19.06
N SER A 102 4.39 -8.38 -17.77
CA SER A 102 5.44 -8.44 -16.74
C SER A 102 5.89 -9.86 -16.47
N LEU A 103 7.19 -10.04 -16.18
CA LEU A 103 7.80 -11.35 -16.01
C LEU A 103 7.52 -12.00 -14.64
N CYS A 104 7.08 -11.23 -13.66
CA CYS A 104 6.86 -11.73 -12.29
C CYS A 104 5.65 -11.11 -11.61
N GLY A 105 5.28 -11.70 -10.48
CA GLY A 105 4.11 -11.29 -9.70
C GLY A 105 4.08 -9.80 -9.32
N VAL A 106 5.22 -9.14 -9.06
CA VAL A 106 5.23 -7.72 -8.70
C VAL A 106 4.57 -6.88 -9.80
N GLY A 107 4.98 -7.06 -11.06
CA GLY A 107 4.36 -6.33 -12.16
C GLY A 107 2.95 -6.80 -12.50
N GLN A 108 2.71 -8.12 -12.41
CA GLN A 108 1.40 -8.70 -12.74
C GLN A 108 0.33 -8.34 -11.71
N THR A 109 0.62 -8.45 -10.42
CA THR A 109 -0.39 -8.34 -9.38
C THR A 109 -0.59 -6.92 -8.85
N SER A 110 0.42 -6.05 -8.97
CA SER A 110 0.30 -4.67 -8.48
C SER A 110 -0.77 -3.85 -9.22
N THR A 111 -1.07 -4.18 -10.46
CA THR A 111 -2.08 -3.51 -11.28
C THR A 111 -3.49 -4.04 -11.10
N VAL A 112 -3.67 -5.22 -10.49
CA VAL A 112 -5.00 -5.84 -10.31
C VAL A 112 -5.96 -4.94 -9.54
N ALA A 113 -5.49 -4.35 -8.44
CA ALA A 113 -6.30 -3.42 -7.65
C ALA A 113 -6.67 -2.15 -8.43
N LEU A 114 -5.75 -1.65 -9.26
CA LEU A 114 -5.98 -0.49 -10.11
C LEU A 114 -7.01 -0.79 -11.20
N LEU A 115 -6.86 -1.90 -11.91
CA LEU A 115 -7.82 -2.34 -12.93
C LEU A 115 -9.20 -2.56 -12.33
N GLY A 116 -9.29 -3.27 -11.20
CA GLY A 116 -10.56 -3.46 -10.51
C GLY A 116 -11.22 -2.16 -10.06
N ALA A 117 -10.44 -1.15 -9.67
CA ALA A 117 -10.97 0.16 -9.32
C ALA A 117 -11.43 0.95 -10.56
N LEU A 118 -10.70 0.88 -11.67
CA LEU A 118 -11.09 1.52 -12.93
C LEU A 118 -12.38 0.91 -13.50
N ASP A 119 -12.53 -0.41 -13.41
CA ASP A 119 -13.72 -1.12 -13.93
C ASP A 119 -14.97 -0.87 -13.09
N ASN A 120 -14.84 -0.75 -11.76
CA ASN A 120 -16.01 -0.78 -10.87
C ASN A 120 -16.28 0.54 -10.15
N PHE A 121 -15.29 1.45 -10.08
CA PHE A 121 -15.38 2.68 -9.29
C PHE A 121 -14.97 3.91 -10.09
N ARG A 122 -15.09 3.89 -11.41
CA ARG A 122 -14.69 5.00 -12.29
C ARG A 122 -15.32 6.32 -11.87
N ASP A 123 -16.64 6.37 -11.67
CA ASP A 123 -17.35 7.60 -11.25
C ASP A 123 -16.80 8.16 -9.94
N GLN A 124 -16.39 7.28 -9.03
CA GLN A 124 -15.82 7.69 -7.76
C GLN A 124 -14.42 8.24 -7.91
N LEU A 125 -13.61 7.64 -8.79
CA LEU A 125 -12.26 8.13 -9.08
C LEU A 125 -12.30 9.52 -9.71
N GLU A 126 -13.26 9.79 -10.59
CA GLU A 126 -13.48 11.11 -11.18
C GLU A 126 -13.91 12.14 -10.13
N GLN A 127 -14.82 11.76 -9.23
CA GLN A 127 -15.20 12.63 -8.11
C GLN A 127 -14.02 12.90 -7.16
N ASP A 128 -13.17 11.91 -6.94
CA ASP A 128 -11.99 12.02 -6.08
C ASP A 128 -10.90 12.86 -6.75
N SER A 129 -10.78 12.84 -8.08
CA SER A 129 -9.93 13.74 -8.86
C SER A 129 -10.35 15.19 -8.65
N ALA A 130 -11.62 15.50 -8.83
CA ALA A 130 -12.15 16.85 -8.62
C ALA A 130 -11.99 17.36 -7.17
N LYS A 131 -11.92 16.47 -6.18
CA LYS A 131 -11.73 16.82 -4.77
C LYS A 131 -10.26 16.97 -4.38
N ALA A 132 -9.37 16.30 -5.08
CA ALA A 132 -7.93 16.26 -4.73
C ALA A 132 -7.29 17.65 -4.82
N SER A 133 -7.76 18.51 -5.71
CA SER A 133 -7.29 19.90 -5.85
C SER A 133 -7.64 20.79 -4.64
N ARG A 134 -8.52 20.34 -3.74
CA ARG A 134 -8.97 21.10 -2.56
C ARG A 134 -8.50 20.55 -1.22
N ALA A 135 -8.03 19.32 -1.18
CA ALA A 135 -7.52 18.75 0.04
C ALA A 135 -6.01 19.00 0.12
N GLU A 136 -5.61 19.97 0.94
CA GLU A 136 -4.24 20.03 1.41
C GLU A 136 -3.80 18.63 1.83
N GLN A 137 -2.64 18.24 1.33
CA GLN A 137 -2.01 16.97 1.56
C GLN A 137 -1.80 16.76 3.07
N HIS A 138 -2.82 16.31 3.78
CA HIS A 138 -2.59 15.62 5.02
C HIS A 138 -1.97 14.26 4.66
N GLY A 139 -0.70 14.33 4.29
CA GLY A 139 0.13 13.15 4.30
C GLY A 139 -0.08 12.53 5.67
N ILE A 140 -0.48 11.26 5.70
CA ILE A 140 -0.34 10.49 6.93
C ILE A 140 1.14 10.49 7.19
N ASN A 141 1.60 11.47 7.95
CA ASN A 141 2.93 11.50 8.51
C ASN A 141 2.93 10.39 9.54
N TYR A 142 3.32 9.19 9.11
CA TYR A 142 3.75 8.19 10.06
C TYR A 142 4.97 8.79 10.74
N ILE A 143 4.77 9.32 11.93
CA ILE A 143 5.89 9.67 12.80
C ILE A 143 6.46 8.32 13.24
N THR A 144 7.37 7.79 12.45
CA THR A 144 8.11 6.60 12.82
C THR A 144 9.35 7.04 13.57
N ALA A 145 9.75 6.26 14.57
CA ALA A 145 11.02 6.49 15.22
C ALA A 145 12.16 6.20 14.22
N PRO A 146 13.25 7.00 14.18
CA PRO A 146 14.38 6.77 13.29
C PRO A 146 14.95 5.34 13.38
N CYS A 147 14.90 4.74 14.56
CA CYS A 147 15.31 3.36 14.78
C CYS A 147 14.45 2.34 14.06
N ILE A 148 13.15 2.60 13.86
CA ILE A 148 12.26 1.75 13.05
C ILE A 148 12.64 1.89 11.57
N GLU A 149 12.86 3.11 11.12
CA GLU A 149 13.20 3.38 9.71
C GLU A 149 14.56 2.80 9.32
N ALA A 150 15.53 2.87 10.20
CA ALA A 150 16.85 2.28 9.97
C ALA A 150 16.87 0.74 10.03
N CYS A 151 15.86 0.11 10.65
CA CYS A 151 15.79 -1.33 10.72
C CYS A 151 15.36 -1.92 9.37
N PRO A 152 16.13 -2.81 8.74
CA PRO A 152 15.74 -3.46 7.48
C PRO A 152 14.41 -4.23 7.60
N SER A 153 14.15 -4.86 8.74
CA SER A 153 12.91 -5.58 9.02
C SER A 153 11.80 -4.70 9.58
N LYS A 154 12.02 -3.39 9.74
CA LYS A 154 11.02 -2.43 10.26
C LYS A 154 10.40 -2.89 11.59
N VAL A 155 11.22 -3.43 12.49
CA VAL A 155 10.77 -3.82 13.84
C VAL A 155 10.40 -2.56 14.62
N ASN A 156 9.28 -2.63 15.35
CA ASN A 156 8.87 -1.54 16.23
C ASN A 156 9.76 -1.53 17.50
N VAL A 157 10.95 -0.91 17.34
CA VAL A 157 11.99 -0.88 18.38
C VAL A 157 11.50 -0.21 19.67
N PRO A 158 10.88 0.97 19.66
CA PRO A 158 10.39 1.60 20.88
C PRO A 158 9.43 0.68 21.66
N ARG A 159 8.50 0.02 20.95
CA ARG A 159 7.48 -0.80 21.60
C ARG A 159 8.05 -2.04 22.28
N TYR A 160 9.01 -2.73 21.69
CA TYR A 160 9.60 -3.88 22.40
C TYR A 160 10.46 -3.43 23.57
N ILE A 161 11.12 -2.27 23.50
CA ILE A 161 11.87 -1.70 24.61
C ILE A 161 10.95 -1.36 25.78
N ASP A 162 9.79 -0.75 25.50
CA ASP A 162 8.80 -0.45 26.52
C ASP A 162 8.32 -1.73 27.24
N TYR A 163 8.06 -2.81 26.50
CA TYR A 163 7.71 -4.08 27.11
C TYR A 163 8.84 -4.70 27.96
N VAL A 164 10.10 -4.54 27.53
CA VAL A 164 11.25 -4.96 28.34
C VAL A 164 11.31 -4.14 29.64
N LYS A 165 11.16 -2.83 29.55
CA LYS A 165 11.11 -1.92 30.70
C LYS A 165 10.00 -2.29 31.67
N ASP A 166 8.82 -2.67 31.14
CA ASP A 166 7.67 -3.10 31.96
C ASP A 166 7.80 -4.53 32.53
N GLY A 167 8.94 -5.20 32.33
CA GLY A 167 9.14 -6.57 32.79
C GLY A 167 8.32 -7.63 32.03
N LYS A 168 7.92 -7.32 30.78
CA LYS A 168 7.10 -8.19 29.92
C LYS A 168 7.89 -8.75 28.72
N PRO A 169 8.96 -9.56 28.93
CA PRO A 169 9.85 -9.98 27.84
C PRO A 169 9.15 -10.83 26.77
N VAL A 170 8.14 -11.61 27.15
CA VAL A 170 7.36 -12.41 26.19
C VAL A 170 6.61 -11.53 25.20
N HIS A 171 6.04 -10.42 25.65
CA HIS A 171 5.37 -9.46 24.77
C HIS A 171 6.38 -8.74 23.87
N ALA A 172 7.54 -8.37 24.41
CA ALA A 172 8.63 -7.80 23.63
C ALA A 172 9.08 -8.73 22.50
N LEU A 173 9.26 -10.02 22.81
CA LEU A 173 9.56 -11.03 21.80
C LEU A 173 8.46 -11.14 20.74
N GLY A 174 7.18 -11.08 21.16
CA GLY A 174 6.04 -11.07 20.24
C GLY A 174 6.08 -9.93 19.22
N ILE A 175 6.49 -8.73 19.64
CA ILE A 175 6.66 -7.58 18.71
C ILE A 175 7.74 -7.85 17.67
N ILE A 176 8.84 -8.46 18.05
CA ILE A 176 9.93 -8.83 17.13
C ILE A 176 9.44 -9.91 16.15
N MET A 177 8.78 -10.94 16.66
CA MET A 177 8.28 -12.05 15.87
C MET A 177 7.18 -11.68 14.87
N GLN A 178 6.51 -10.56 15.05
CA GLN A 178 5.60 -10.01 14.03
C GLN A 178 6.31 -9.66 12.71
N LYS A 179 7.62 -9.44 12.75
CA LYS A 179 8.42 -9.09 11.58
C LYS A 179 9.25 -10.26 11.05
N TYR A 180 9.75 -11.10 11.92
CA TYR A 180 10.49 -12.32 11.54
C TYR A 180 10.49 -13.35 12.68
N PRO A 181 10.38 -14.66 12.36
CA PRO A 181 10.23 -15.70 13.37
C PRO A 181 11.57 -16.10 14.05
N MET A 182 12.70 -15.79 13.43
CA MET A 182 14.03 -16.21 13.89
C MET A 182 14.71 -15.15 14.76
N ALA A 183 14.00 -14.62 15.77
CA ALA A 183 14.45 -13.52 16.60
C ALA A 183 15.83 -13.75 17.25
N ALA A 184 16.08 -14.95 17.76
CA ALA A 184 17.34 -15.28 18.43
C ALA A 184 18.53 -15.30 17.46
N THR A 185 18.37 -15.86 16.25
CA THR A 185 19.42 -15.92 15.24
C THR A 185 19.71 -14.54 14.68
N CYS A 186 18.65 -13.83 14.27
CA CYS A 186 18.79 -12.49 13.71
C CYS A 186 19.37 -11.51 14.73
N GLY A 187 19.00 -11.62 16.00
CA GLY A 187 19.54 -10.76 17.05
C GLY A 187 21.05 -10.92 17.28
N ARG A 188 21.61 -12.12 17.02
CA ARG A 188 23.05 -12.38 17.15
C ARG A 188 23.89 -11.85 16.00
N VAL A 189 23.34 -11.79 14.79
CA VAL A 189 24.04 -11.31 13.59
C VAL A 189 23.71 -9.86 13.24
N CYS A 190 22.76 -9.25 13.97
CA CYS A 190 22.30 -7.90 13.72
C CYS A 190 23.40 -6.87 13.95
N VAL A 191 23.63 -6.00 12.97
CA VAL A 191 24.59 -4.89 13.04
C VAL A 191 24.04 -3.65 13.76
N ARG A 192 22.85 -3.74 14.32
CA ARG A 192 22.20 -2.74 15.18
C ARG A 192 22.03 -1.35 14.54
N PHE A 193 21.54 -1.32 13.31
CA PHE A 193 21.25 -0.05 12.63
C PHE A 193 20.35 0.89 13.46
N CYS A 194 19.45 0.33 14.26
CA CYS A 194 18.55 1.08 15.12
C CYS A 194 19.28 1.89 16.20
N GLU A 195 20.38 1.37 16.74
CA GLU A 195 21.20 2.08 17.73
C GLU A 195 21.91 3.27 17.09
N LYS A 196 22.48 3.09 15.90
CA LYS A 196 23.15 4.18 15.15
C LYS A 196 22.21 5.31 14.75
N ALA A 197 20.93 5.00 14.51
CA ALA A 197 19.90 5.96 14.15
C ALA A 197 19.12 6.51 15.36
N CYS A 198 19.48 6.12 16.57
CA CYS A 198 18.78 6.52 17.76
C CYS A 198 19.01 8.00 18.09
N ARG A 199 17.93 8.76 18.30
CA ARG A 199 18.03 10.15 18.73
C ARG A 199 18.58 10.30 20.16
N ARG A 200 18.54 9.22 20.94
CA ARG A 200 19.04 9.24 22.31
C ARG A 200 20.57 9.44 22.36
N THR A 201 21.29 9.00 21.35
CA THR A 201 22.72 9.27 21.20
C THR A 201 23.08 10.78 21.10
N LEU A 202 22.07 11.66 20.94
CA LEU A 202 22.25 13.12 20.98
C LEU A 202 22.14 13.68 22.41
N VAL A 203 21.72 12.86 23.36
CA VAL A 203 21.43 13.27 24.74
C VAL A 203 22.30 12.51 25.75
N ASP A 204 22.51 11.23 25.52
CA ASP A 204 23.28 10.32 26.39
C ASP A 204 24.46 9.75 25.59
N ASP A 205 25.67 9.76 26.19
CA ASP A 205 26.87 9.10 25.64
C ASP A 205 26.76 7.56 25.68
#